data_da88879d64cfe9905657b3e7f1c1d597
#
_entry.id   da88879d64cfe9905657b3e7f1c1d597
#
_cell.length_a   1.000
_cell.length_b   1.000
_cell.length_c   1.000
_cell.angle_alpha   90.00
_cell.angle_beta   90.00
_cell.angle_gamma   90.00
#
_symmetry.space_group_name_H-M   'P 1'
#
loop_
_entity.id
_entity.type
_entity.pdbx_description
1 polymer ?
#
loop_
_entity_poly.entity_id
_entity_poly.type
_entity_poly.pdbx_seq_one_letter_code
_entity_poly.pdbx_strand_id
1 'polypeptide(L)'
;MLDPRTLYNINTDIFDDATTKGLPLLMSLTGFMDAGHVVSQVSEELLEVLEHELVAEFDADQLMDYRGRRPRITFVEDHLTDYQPHRLELHRLHDGLGEPFLLLTGVEPDLQWERFASAVVGLVKELEVSLISWVHAIPMPVPHTRPIGVTMHGNRSDLIDGMSAWRPTVEVQASIGHVLEMRLIEAGNDVVGHVIHVPHYLADAEYPPAAVAGLEYLGATARLVLPTDRLRETGRDVERQIARQVGNSAEVQSVVSSLEQRYDEHADGAERRSLLVKENSELASADELGAAVEAYLASPQAEEESTLLWDTEFLGTTPIDYGSGDGGRSEQSSGSADSGASADPTAADDGTPDADPRPTT
;
A
#
# COMPACT_ATOMS: atom_id res chain seq x y z
N MET A 1 23.17 -15.60 3.04
CA MET A 1 21.79 -15.21 3.41
C MET A 1 21.31 -16.17 4.47
N LEU A 2 20.58 -15.73 5.49
CA LEU A 2 19.94 -16.62 6.47
C LEU A 2 18.86 -17.46 5.76
N ASP A 3 18.53 -18.63 6.31
CA ASP A 3 17.50 -19.48 5.73
C ASP A 3 16.13 -18.76 5.72
N PRO A 4 15.47 -18.57 4.56
CA PRO A 4 14.15 -17.97 4.47
C PRO A 4 13.07 -18.73 5.26
N ARG A 5 13.18 -20.05 5.38
CA ARG A 5 12.21 -20.90 6.09
C ARG A 5 12.15 -20.63 7.60
N THR A 6 13.16 -19.98 8.17
CA THR A 6 13.14 -19.61 9.61
C THR A 6 12.46 -18.26 9.86
N LEU A 7 11.85 -17.64 8.84
CA LEU A 7 11.04 -16.42 8.98
C LEU A 7 9.57 -16.67 9.29
N TYR A 8 9.10 -17.90 9.17
CA TYR A 8 7.69 -18.20 9.35
C TYR A 8 7.46 -19.57 9.98
N ASN A 9 6.31 -19.71 10.61
CA ASN A 9 5.77 -20.97 11.11
C ASN A 9 4.57 -21.36 10.24
N ILE A 10 4.43 -22.65 9.95
CA ILE A 10 3.26 -23.18 9.20
C ILE A 10 2.32 -23.91 10.16
N ASN A 11 1.03 -23.79 9.87
CA ASN A 11 0.01 -24.68 10.39
C ASN A 11 -0.03 -25.93 9.51
N THR A 12 0.61 -27.00 9.92
CA THR A 12 0.79 -28.21 9.12
C THR A 12 -0.52 -28.85 8.69
N ASP A 13 -1.57 -28.76 9.52
CA ASP A 13 -2.88 -29.35 9.22
C ASP A 13 -3.54 -28.69 8.00
N ILE A 14 -3.34 -27.36 7.85
CA ILE A 14 -3.92 -26.58 6.75
C ILE A 14 -2.95 -26.52 5.56
N PHE A 15 -1.65 -26.38 5.83
CA PHE A 15 -0.61 -26.26 4.80
C PHE A 15 -0.48 -27.55 3.96
N ASP A 16 -0.54 -28.72 4.60
CA ASP A 16 -0.43 -30.04 3.96
C ASP A 16 -1.75 -30.55 3.37
N ASP A 17 -2.86 -29.86 3.65
CA ASP A 17 -4.16 -30.18 3.05
C ASP A 17 -4.09 -29.98 1.51
N ALA A 18 -4.49 -31.02 0.77
CA ALA A 18 -4.52 -30.98 -0.68
C ALA A 18 -5.43 -29.86 -1.25
N THR A 19 -6.43 -29.43 -0.50
CA THR A 19 -7.33 -28.33 -0.88
C THR A 19 -6.68 -26.95 -0.72
N THR A 20 -5.51 -26.84 -0.13
CA THR A 20 -4.72 -25.60 -0.02
C THR A 20 -3.77 -25.40 -1.21
N LYS A 21 -3.65 -26.40 -2.09
CA LYS A 21 -2.72 -26.36 -3.24
C LYS A 21 -3.43 -25.97 -4.54
N GLY A 22 -2.67 -25.32 -5.42
CA GLY A 22 -3.17 -24.90 -6.74
C GLY A 22 -4.10 -23.68 -6.70
N LEU A 23 -4.24 -23.04 -5.53
CA LEU A 23 -5.14 -21.91 -5.34
C LEU A 23 -4.55 -20.61 -5.90
N PRO A 24 -5.39 -19.62 -6.25
CA PRO A 24 -4.92 -18.25 -6.46
C PRO A 24 -4.52 -17.61 -5.13
N LEU A 25 -3.49 -16.74 -5.17
CA LEU A 25 -3.01 -15.97 -4.03
C LEU A 25 -3.34 -14.49 -4.24
N LEU A 26 -4.08 -13.91 -3.33
CA LEU A 26 -4.22 -12.46 -3.20
C LEU A 26 -3.17 -11.92 -2.23
N MET A 27 -2.52 -10.80 -2.57
CA MET A 27 -1.61 -10.11 -1.66
C MET A 27 -2.12 -8.70 -1.36
N SER A 28 -2.23 -8.39 -0.08
CA SER A 28 -2.73 -7.12 0.46
C SER A 28 -1.88 -6.73 1.66
N LEU A 29 -0.72 -6.10 1.39
CA LEU A 29 0.27 -5.71 2.39
C LEU A 29 0.21 -4.20 2.62
N THR A 30 -0.17 -3.78 3.82
CA THR A 30 -0.27 -2.37 4.21
C THR A 30 1.11 -1.77 4.41
N GLY A 31 1.36 -0.58 3.86
CA GLY A 31 2.66 0.07 3.95
C GLY A 31 2.70 1.43 3.26
N PHE A 32 3.74 1.66 2.49
CA PHE A 32 4.01 2.94 1.84
C PHE A 32 2.93 3.35 0.82
N MET A 33 2.31 2.40 0.12
CA MET A 33 1.37 2.67 -0.98
C MET A 33 -0.06 2.26 -0.63
N ASP A 34 -0.67 2.96 0.32
CA ASP A 34 -2.03 2.71 0.78
C ASP A 34 -2.89 3.99 0.79
N ALA A 35 -2.87 4.76 -0.30
CA ALA A 35 -3.72 5.94 -0.45
C ALA A 35 -5.20 5.57 -0.26
N GLY A 36 -5.93 6.38 0.49
CA GLY A 36 -7.33 6.11 0.82
C GLY A 36 -7.54 4.90 1.73
N HIS A 37 -6.45 4.39 2.35
CA HIS A 37 -6.45 3.15 3.16
C HIS A 37 -7.08 1.95 2.41
N VAL A 38 -6.87 1.87 1.09
CA VAL A 38 -7.48 0.85 0.22
C VAL A 38 -7.02 -0.55 0.60
N VAL A 39 -5.70 -0.73 0.78
CA VAL A 39 -5.10 -2.04 1.10
C VAL A 39 -5.56 -2.52 2.46
N SER A 40 -5.60 -1.62 3.45
CA SER A 40 -6.12 -1.89 4.79
C SER A 40 -7.58 -2.34 4.75
N GLN A 41 -8.44 -1.56 4.08
CA GLN A 41 -9.87 -1.86 3.95
C GLN A 41 -10.14 -3.17 3.20
N VAL A 42 -9.36 -3.48 2.15
CA VAL A 42 -9.45 -4.76 1.42
C VAL A 42 -9.15 -5.93 2.35
N SER A 43 -8.06 -5.85 3.12
CA SER A 43 -7.69 -6.91 4.06
C SER A 43 -8.72 -7.11 5.17
N GLU A 44 -9.19 -6.01 5.75
CA GLU A 44 -10.20 -6.01 6.81
C GLU A 44 -11.53 -6.60 6.31
N GLU A 45 -12.01 -6.18 5.13
CA GLU A 45 -13.25 -6.70 4.56
C GLU A 45 -13.17 -8.20 4.35
N LEU A 46 -12.06 -8.70 3.77
CA LEU A 46 -11.89 -10.13 3.51
C LEU A 46 -11.85 -10.95 4.81
N LEU A 47 -11.08 -10.51 5.81
CA LEU A 47 -10.92 -11.24 7.07
C LEU A 47 -12.14 -11.14 8.00
N GLU A 48 -12.91 -10.05 7.94
CA GLU A 48 -14.09 -9.90 8.78
C GLU A 48 -15.33 -10.61 8.20
N VAL A 49 -15.44 -10.71 6.88
CA VAL A 49 -16.64 -11.23 6.22
C VAL A 49 -16.51 -12.71 5.84
N LEU A 50 -15.29 -13.16 5.48
CA LEU A 50 -15.09 -14.52 4.99
C LEU A 50 -14.53 -15.45 6.07
N GLU A 51 -14.94 -16.72 6.03
CA GLU A 51 -14.31 -17.76 6.83
C GLU A 51 -12.85 -17.93 6.39
N HIS A 52 -11.93 -17.94 7.36
CA HIS A 52 -10.51 -18.02 7.09
C HIS A 52 -9.76 -18.90 8.09
N GLU A 53 -8.67 -19.50 7.63
CA GLU A 53 -7.81 -20.39 8.40
C GLU A 53 -6.35 -19.99 8.19
N LEU A 54 -5.59 -19.90 9.28
CA LEU A 54 -4.17 -19.56 9.23
C LEU A 54 -3.36 -20.71 8.59
N VAL A 55 -2.64 -20.42 7.51
CA VAL A 55 -1.74 -21.33 6.81
C VAL A 55 -0.30 -21.16 7.29
N ALA A 56 0.16 -19.90 7.38
CA ALA A 56 1.49 -19.56 7.87
C ALA A 56 1.51 -18.17 8.52
N GLU A 57 2.34 -18.01 9.55
CA GLU A 57 2.58 -16.75 10.25
C GLU A 57 4.05 -16.40 10.20
N PHE A 58 4.37 -15.18 9.77
CA PHE A 58 5.75 -14.68 9.74
C PHE A 58 6.16 -14.10 11.09
N ASP A 59 7.42 -14.26 11.43
CA ASP A 59 8.04 -13.72 12.65
C ASP A 59 8.22 -12.21 12.53
N ALA A 60 7.27 -11.45 13.08
CA ALA A 60 7.28 -10.00 13.05
C ALA A 60 8.48 -9.40 13.78
N ASP A 61 9.04 -10.07 14.82
CA ASP A 61 10.20 -9.60 15.55
C ASP A 61 11.48 -9.56 14.69
N GLN A 62 11.54 -10.37 13.63
CA GLN A 62 12.64 -10.36 12.68
C GLN A 62 12.43 -9.36 11.53
N LEU A 63 11.20 -8.94 11.29
CA LEU A 63 10.81 -8.20 10.09
C LEU A 63 10.44 -6.74 10.35
N MET A 64 10.01 -6.38 11.57
CA MET A 64 9.51 -5.04 11.90
C MET A 64 10.53 -4.22 12.69
N ASP A 65 10.62 -2.93 12.41
CA ASP A 65 11.30 -1.96 13.28
C ASP A 65 10.29 -1.34 14.25
N TYR A 66 10.23 -1.91 15.45
CA TYR A 66 9.35 -1.42 16.51
C TYR A 66 9.62 0.02 16.97
N ARG A 67 10.72 0.64 16.57
CA ARG A 67 11.00 2.05 16.84
C ARG A 67 10.26 2.95 15.85
N GLY A 68 10.14 2.51 14.61
CA GLY A 68 9.37 3.20 13.57
C GLY A 68 7.87 2.91 13.67
N ARG A 69 7.52 1.66 13.96
CA ARG A 69 6.12 1.18 14.01
C ARG A 69 5.85 0.53 15.36
N ARG A 70 5.30 1.28 16.30
CA ARG A 70 4.97 0.76 17.64
C ARG A 70 3.61 0.06 17.62
N PRO A 71 3.54 -1.20 18.10
CA PRO A 71 2.27 -1.89 18.33
C PRO A 71 1.39 -1.10 19.32
N ARG A 72 0.09 -1.23 19.16
CA ARG A 72 -0.86 -0.62 20.09
C ARG A 72 -1.02 -1.47 21.34
N ILE A 73 -1.26 -0.82 22.47
CA ILE A 73 -1.61 -1.45 23.74
C ILE A 73 -2.54 -0.52 24.49
N THR A 74 -3.54 -1.06 25.16
CA THR A 74 -4.52 -0.28 25.91
C THR A 74 -4.10 -0.22 27.39
N PHE A 75 -4.16 0.98 27.97
CA PHE A 75 -4.00 1.19 29.41
C PHE A 75 -5.39 1.39 30.03
N VAL A 76 -5.80 0.48 30.91
CA VAL A 76 -7.09 0.55 31.59
C VAL A 76 -6.82 0.72 33.08
N GLU A 77 -7.24 1.86 33.63
CA GLU A 77 -7.05 2.22 35.04
C GLU A 77 -5.60 2.11 35.53
N ASP A 78 -5.13 0.92 35.92
CA ASP A 78 -3.83 0.66 36.51
C ASP A 78 -3.06 -0.50 35.84
N HIS A 79 -3.58 -1.06 34.73
CA HIS A 79 -2.96 -2.20 34.04
C HIS A 79 -3.02 -2.07 32.53
N LEU A 80 -2.12 -2.80 31.85
CA LEU A 80 -2.07 -2.89 30.41
C LEU A 80 -2.83 -4.12 29.92
N THR A 81 -3.59 -3.94 28.82
CA THR A 81 -4.39 -4.97 28.18
C THR A 81 -4.37 -4.73 26.66
N ASP A 82 -4.95 -5.65 25.89
CA ASP A 82 -5.18 -5.48 24.46
C ASP A 82 -3.89 -5.15 23.67
N TYR A 83 -2.81 -5.87 23.92
CA TYR A 83 -1.61 -5.76 23.10
C TYR A 83 -1.88 -6.28 21.68
N GLN A 84 -1.68 -5.42 20.68
CA GLN A 84 -1.91 -5.72 19.27
C GLN A 84 -0.54 -5.82 18.55
N PRO A 85 0.06 -7.02 18.47
CA PRO A 85 1.31 -7.20 17.74
C PRO A 85 1.11 -6.97 16.25
N HIS A 86 2.18 -6.61 15.55
CA HIS A 86 2.18 -6.64 14.09
C HIS A 86 1.99 -8.07 13.61
N ARG A 87 1.18 -8.23 12.58
CA ARG A 87 0.91 -9.52 11.95
C ARG A 87 1.29 -9.47 10.47
N LEU A 88 1.81 -10.58 10.01
CA LEU A 88 2.10 -10.83 8.61
C LEU A 88 1.82 -12.31 8.37
N GLU A 89 0.69 -12.59 7.74
CA GLU A 89 0.04 -13.90 7.79
C GLU A 89 -0.39 -14.33 6.38
N LEU A 90 -0.33 -15.63 6.14
CA LEU A 90 -0.93 -16.30 4.98
C LEU A 90 -2.14 -17.09 5.45
N HIS A 91 -3.30 -16.77 4.92
CA HIS A 91 -4.56 -17.43 5.22
C HIS A 91 -5.11 -18.18 4.01
N ARG A 92 -5.91 -19.23 4.26
CA ARG A 92 -6.84 -19.81 3.30
C ARG A 92 -8.23 -19.26 3.59
N LEU A 93 -8.88 -18.72 2.59
CA LEU A 93 -10.23 -18.16 2.67
C LEU A 93 -11.15 -18.90 1.68
N HIS A 94 -12.45 -18.71 1.87
CA HIS A 94 -13.47 -19.13 0.89
C HIS A 94 -14.28 -17.92 0.45
N ASP A 95 -14.42 -17.75 -0.88
CA ASP A 95 -15.19 -16.64 -1.45
C ASP A 95 -16.71 -16.78 -1.25
N GLY A 96 -17.50 -15.85 -1.77
CA GLY A 96 -18.98 -15.86 -1.65
C GLY A 96 -19.66 -17.07 -2.29
N LEU A 97 -18.96 -17.86 -3.10
CA LEU A 97 -19.46 -19.11 -3.70
C LEU A 97 -18.85 -20.36 -3.06
N GLY A 98 -17.97 -20.21 -2.07
CA GLY A 98 -17.26 -21.29 -1.42
C GLY A 98 -15.99 -21.73 -2.13
N GLU A 99 -15.50 -20.98 -3.14
CA GLU A 99 -14.25 -21.27 -3.84
C GLU A 99 -13.06 -20.86 -2.96
N PRO A 100 -12.07 -21.77 -2.73
CA PRO A 100 -10.94 -21.48 -1.87
C PRO A 100 -9.89 -20.61 -2.58
N PHE A 101 -9.24 -19.72 -1.80
CA PHE A 101 -8.11 -18.92 -2.24
C PHE A 101 -7.17 -18.62 -1.07
N LEU A 102 -5.97 -18.14 -1.37
CA LEU A 102 -4.98 -17.72 -0.40
C LEU A 102 -4.94 -16.19 -0.27
N LEU A 103 -4.69 -15.68 0.92
CA LEU A 103 -4.49 -14.26 1.20
C LEU A 103 -3.20 -14.08 2.02
N LEU A 104 -2.21 -13.41 1.43
CA LEU A 104 -1.06 -12.89 2.17
C LEU A 104 -1.37 -11.45 2.59
N THR A 105 -1.46 -11.22 3.89
CA THR A 105 -1.87 -9.94 4.45
C THR A 105 -1.07 -9.56 5.69
N GLY A 106 -1.12 -8.28 6.04
CA GLY A 106 -0.45 -7.72 7.20
C GLY A 106 0.35 -6.48 6.85
N VAL A 107 1.30 -6.14 7.71
CA VAL A 107 2.12 -4.94 7.57
C VAL A 107 3.35 -5.26 6.70
N GLU A 108 3.67 -4.37 5.76
CA GLU A 108 4.91 -4.42 4.98
C GLU A 108 6.13 -4.51 5.91
N PRO A 109 7.05 -5.49 5.72
CA PRO A 109 8.23 -5.61 6.54
C PRO A 109 9.18 -4.41 6.36
N ASP A 110 9.77 -3.94 7.46
CA ASP A 110 10.80 -2.89 7.45
C ASP A 110 12.20 -3.45 7.13
N LEU A 111 12.42 -4.74 7.41
CA LEU A 111 13.72 -5.39 7.39
C LEU A 111 13.69 -6.66 6.53
N GLN A 112 14.88 -7.05 6.03
CA GLN A 112 15.11 -8.35 5.39
C GLN A 112 14.26 -8.64 4.15
N TRP A 113 13.96 -7.64 3.36
CA TRP A 113 13.07 -7.75 2.18
C TRP A 113 13.41 -8.91 1.24
N GLU A 114 14.68 -9.09 0.88
CA GLU A 114 15.10 -10.18 -0.03
C GLU A 114 14.93 -11.57 0.61
N ARG A 115 15.10 -11.65 1.94
CA ARG A 115 14.85 -12.91 2.64
C ARG A 115 13.37 -13.21 2.76
N PHE A 116 12.56 -12.19 3.04
CA PHE A 116 11.10 -12.29 3.05
C PHE A 116 10.56 -12.68 1.67
N ALA A 117 11.01 -12.01 0.60
CA ALA A 117 10.63 -12.36 -0.76
C ALA A 117 11.00 -13.81 -1.11
N SER A 118 12.19 -14.27 -0.71
CA SER A 118 12.61 -15.67 -0.89
C SER A 118 11.73 -16.65 -0.11
N ALA A 119 11.26 -16.27 1.08
CA ALA A 119 10.33 -17.07 1.88
C ALA A 119 8.96 -17.19 1.18
N VAL A 120 8.41 -16.07 0.69
CA VAL A 120 7.13 -16.05 -0.05
C VAL A 120 7.22 -16.86 -1.34
N VAL A 121 8.30 -16.72 -2.13
CA VAL A 121 8.54 -17.55 -3.33
C VAL A 121 8.57 -19.02 -2.98
N GLY A 122 9.18 -19.39 -1.85
CA GLY A 122 9.20 -20.78 -1.34
C GLY A 122 7.79 -21.30 -1.03
N LEU A 123 6.99 -20.51 -0.31
CA LEU A 123 5.58 -20.84 0.01
C LEU A 123 4.72 -20.99 -1.26
N VAL A 124 4.83 -20.02 -2.17
CA VAL A 124 4.12 -20.05 -3.47
C VAL A 124 4.41 -21.32 -4.25
N LYS A 125 5.68 -21.73 -4.27
CA LYS A 125 6.10 -22.96 -4.94
C LYS A 125 5.59 -24.22 -4.24
N GLU A 126 5.66 -24.30 -2.90
CA GLU A 126 5.22 -25.47 -2.14
C GLU A 126 3.71 -25.64 -2.17
N LEU A 127 2.96 -24.51 -2.22
CA LEU A 127 1.50 -24.49 -2.35
C LEU A 127 1.01 -24.55 -3.81
N GLU A 128 1.93 -24.59 -4.78
CA GLU A 128 1.60 -24.67 -6.21
C GLU A 128 0.63 -23.56 -6.68
N VAL A 129 0.82 -22.35 -6.16
CA VAL A 129 -0.08 -21.21 -6.44
C VAL A 129 -0.27 -21.00 -7.94
N SER A 130 -1.53 -20.88 -8.37
CA SER A 130 -1.88 -20.84 -9.79
C SER A 130 -1.76 -19.46 -10.43
N LEU A 131 -2.04 -18.39 -9.64
CA LEU A 131 -1.99 -17.00 -10.05
C LEU A 131 -1.79 -16.14 -8.81
N ILE A 132 -0.93 -15.13 -8.90
CA ILE A 132 -0.78 -14.13 -7.83
C ILE A 132 -1.42 -12.82 -8.31
N SER A 133 -2.28 -12.24 -7.48
CA SER A 133 -2.91 -10.95 -7.73
C SER A 133 -2.72 -10.05 -6.51
N TRP A 134 -2.29 -8.79 -6.70
CA TRP A 134 -2.04 -7.90 -5.59
C TRP A 134 -2.54 -6.49 -5.86
N VAL A 135 -2.82 -5.77 -4.78
CA VAL A 135 -3.39 -4.43 -4.82
C VAL A 135 -2.53 -3.44 -4.04
N HIS A 136 -2.40 -2.25 -4.59
CA HIS A 136 -1.90 -1.07 -3.92
C HIS A 136 -2.61 0.17 -4.44
N ALA A 137 -2.50 1.28 -3.73
CA ALA A 137 -3.22 2.50 -4.08
C ALA A 137 -2.30 3.71 -4.04
N ILE A 138 -2.47 4.60 -5.02
CA ILE A 138 -1.67 5.82 -5.14
C ILE A 138 -2.57 7.05 -5.22
N PRO A 139 -2.12 8.20 -4.69
CA PRO A 139 -2.81 9.45 -4.90
C PRO A 139 -2.66 9.90 -6.35
N MET A 140 -3.78 10.26 -6.99
CA MET A 140 -3.80 10.71 -8.38
C MET A 140 -4.60 12.01 -8.51
N PRO A 141 -4.29 12.87 -9.49
CA PRO A 141 -5.06 14.08 -9.77
C PRO A 141 -6.37 13.76 -10.50
N VAL A 142 -7.21 12.95 -9.88
CA VAL A 142 -8.52 12.52 -10.39
C VAL A 142 -9.64 13.00 -9.48
N PRO A 143 -10.86 13.25 -9.99
CA PRO A 143 -11.99 13.65 -9.17
C PRO A 143 -12.70 12.43 -8.57
N HIS A 144 -13.26 12.58 -7.37
CA HIS A 144 -14.11 11.56 -6.73
C HIS A 144 -15.47 11.36 -7.43
N THR A 145 -15.84 12.22 -8.33
CA THR A 145 -17.12 12.21 -9.06
C THR A 145 -17.07 11.40 -10.36
N ARG A 146 -15.96 10.77 -10.68
CA ARG A 146 -15.77 9.91 -11.85
C ARG A 146 -15.40 8.50 -11.41
N PRO A 147 -15.57 7.49 -12.30
CA PRO A 147 -15.17 6.11 -12.00
C PRO A 147 -13.72 6.02 -11.55
N ILE A 148 -13.46 5.13 -10.59
CA ILE A 148 -12.12 4.90 -10.08
C ILE A 148 -11.28 4.23 -11.15
N GLY A 149 -10.18 4.88 -11.52
CA GLY A 149 -9.21 4.34 -12.47
C GLY A 149 -8.35 3.27 -11.82
N VAL A 150 -7.92 2.30 -12.63
CA VAL A 150 -6.96 1.26 -12.23
C VAL A 150 -5.91 1.11 -13.31
N THR A 151 -4.65 1.05 -12.90
CA THR A 151 -3.54 0.64 -13.76
C THR A 151 -3.15 -0.78 -13.41
N MET A 152 -3.11 -1.65 -14.41
CA MET A 152 -2.71 -3.06 -14.22
C MET A 152 -1.31 -3.28 -14.78
N HIS A 153 -0.52 -4.10 -14.10
CA HIS A 153 0.84 -4.48 -14.49
C HIS A 153 1.14 -5.93 -14.12
N GLY A 154 2.28 -6.46 -14.58
CA GLY A 154 2.67 -7.86 -14.35
C GLY A 154 3.06 -8.59 -15.63
N ASN A 155 3.04 -9.92 -15.61
CA ASN A 155 3.46 -10.76 -16.76
C ASN A 155 2.29 -11.46 -17.50
N ARG A 156 1.03 -11.25 -17.09
CA ARG A 156 -0.16 -11.82 -17.72
C ARG A 156 -0.81 -10.81 -18.67
N SER A 157 -0.22 -10.64 -19.87
CA SER A 157 -0.73 -9.71 -20.88
C SER A 157 -2.18 -9.97 -21.28
N ASP A 158 -2.63 -11.22 -21.26
CA ASP A 158 -4.01 -11.63 -21.54
C ASP A 158 -5.04 -11.07 -20.52
N LEU A 159 -4.60 -10.78 -19.30
CA LEU A 159 -5.44 -10.16 -18.25
C LEU A 159 -5.27 -8.65 -18.15
N ILE A 160 -4.17 -8.11 -18.68
CA ILE A 160 -3.78 -6.70 -18.53
C ILE A 160 -4.14 -5.87 -19.77
N ASP A 161 -4.02 -6.47 -20.97
CA ASP A 161 -4.20 -5.75 -22.23
C ASP A 161 -5.63 -5.22 -22.40
N GLY A 162 -5.72 -3.90 -22.64
CA GLY A 162 -7.00 -3.21 -22.78
C GLY A 162 -7.64 -2.74 -21.46
N MET A 163 -7.10 -3.14 -20.31
CA MET A 163 -7.60 -2.75 -18.99
C MET A 163 -6.93 -1.49 -18.44
N SER A 164 -5.72 -1.17 -18.88
CA SER A 164 -5.00 0.04 -18.48
C SER A 164 -5.03 1.07 -19.59
N ALA A 165 -5.62 2.21 -19.32
CA ALA A 165 -5.61 3.36 -20.24
C ALA A 165 -4.23 4.05 -20.29
N TRP A 166 -3.33 3.72 -19.36
CA TRP A 166 -2.08 4.43 -19.15
C TRP A 166 -0.92 3.45 -18.94
N ARG A 167 0.20 3.66 -19.67
CA ARG A 167 1.41 2.81 -19.60
C ARG A 167 2.65 3.71 -19.51
N PRO A 168 2.93 4.32 -18.35
CA PRO A 168 4.05 5.22 -18.18
C PRO A 168 5.39 4.47 -18.09
N THR A 169 6.47 5.20 -18.34
CA THR A 169 7.82 4.82 -17.93
C THR A 169 8.28 5.80 -16.87
N VAL A 170 8.28 5.37 -15.61
CA VAL A 170 8.57 6.23 -14.47
C VAL A 170 9.45 5.50 -13.46
N GLU A 171 10.22 6.24 -12.70
CA GLU A 171 10.94 5.75 -11.53
C GLU A 171 10.11 6.05 -10.29
N VAL A 172 9.84 5.02 -9.49
CA VAL A 172 9.05 5.13 -8.26
C VAL A 172 9.81 4.49 -7.09
N GLN A 173 9.48 4.90 -5.88
CA GLN A 173 9.98 4.21 -4.69
C GLN A 173 9.34 2.83 -4.59
N ALA A 174 10.15 1.81 -4.33
CA ALA A 174 9.66 0.45 -4.24
C ALA A 174 8.99 0.19 -2.88
N SER A 175 7.89 -0.57 -2.89
CA SER A 175 7.35 -1.28 -1.75
C SER A 175 7.77 -2.75 -1.80
N ILE A 176 7.53 -3.51 -0.72
CA ILE A 176 7.76 -4.96 -0.75
C ILE A 176 6.88 -5.66 -1.81
N GLY A 177 5.68 -5.14 -2.09
CA GLY A 177 4.82 -5.65 -3.16
C GLY A 177 5.49 -5.65 -4.52
N HIS A 178 6.19 -4.56 -4.88
CA HIS A 178 6.97 -4.47 -6.12
C HIS A 178 8.13 -5.48 -6.15
N VAL A 179 8.84 -5.65 -5.03
CA VAL A 179 9.94 -6.63 -4.94
C VAL A 179 9.41 -8.05 -5.05
N LEU A 180 8.29 -8.35 -4.38
CA LEU A 180 7.62 -9.64 -4.48
C LEU A 180 7.20 -9.95 -5.93
N GLU A 181 6.55 -9.00 -6.61
CA GLU A 181 6.17 -9.17 -8.02
C GLU A 181 7.39 -9.54 -8.88
N MET A 182 8.48 -8.76 -8.79
CA MET A 182 9.69 -9.04 -9.55
C MET A 182 10.25 -10.43 -9.24
N ARG A 183 10.38 -10.81 -7.97
CA ARG A 183 10.96 -12.11 -7.57
C ARG A 183 10.06 -13.28 -7.93
N LEU A 184 8.74 -13.12 -7.85
CA LEU A 184 7.76 -14.13 -8.25
C LEU A 184 7.76 -14.35 -9.76
N ILE A 185 7.84 -13.28 -10.56
CA ILE A 185 7.97 -13.36 -12.03
C ILE A 185 9.30 -14.02 -12.41
N GLU A 186 10.42 -13.65 -11.79
CA GLU A 186 11.73 -14.26 -11.98
C GLU A 186 11.72 -15.76 -11.65
N ALA A 187 10.91 -16.17 -10.67
CA ALA A 187 10.70 -17.59 -10.31
C ALA A 187 9.73 -18.33 -11.24
N GLY A 188 9.15 -17.67 -12.24
CA GLY A 188 8.28 -18.26 -13.25
C GLY A 188 6.81 -18.30 -12.87
N ASN A 189 6.36 -17.51 -11.89
CA ASN A 189 4.96 -17.42 -11.51
C ASN A 189 4.21 -16.37 -12.33
N ASP A 190 2.90 -16.56 -12.47
CA ASP A 190 1.97 -15.61 -13.06
C ASP A 190 1.57 -14.56 -12.01
N VAL A 191 1.81 -13.27 -12.31
CA VAL A 191 1.54 -12.17 -11.38
C VAL A 191 0.82 -11.02 -12.08
N VAL A 192 -0.20 -10.46 -11.42
CA VAL A 192 -0.93 -9.27 -11.83
C VAL A 192 -1.04 -8.30 -10.66
N GLY A 193 -0.56 -7.08 -10.84
CA GLY A 193 -0.69 -5.97 -9.88
C GLY A 193 -1.78 -5.00 -10.31
N HIS A 194 -2.46 -4.42 -9.32
CA HIS A 194 -3.53 -3.44 -9.49
C HIS A 194 -3.21 -2.17 -8.72
N VAL A 195 -2.96 -1.08 -9.44
CA VAL A 195 -2.75 0.27 -8.87
C VAL A 195 -4.09 0.98 -8.88
N ILE A 196 -4.68 1.16 -7.72
CA ILE A 196 -5.95 1.87 -7.57
C ILE A 196 -5.67 3.37 -7.48
N HIS A 197 -6.35 4.15 -8.34
CA HIS A 197 -6.19 5.59 -8.39
C HIS A 197 -7.12 6.27 -7.39
N VAL A 198 -6.57 6.84 -6.33
CA VAL A 198 -7.32 7.56 -5.30
C VAL A 198 -7.20 9.05 -5.54
N PRO A 199 -8.28 9.83 -5.47
CA PRO A 199 -8.17 11.29 -5.51
C PRO A 199 -7.16 11.78 -4.46
N HIS A 200 -6.14 12.55 -4.88
CA HIS A 200 -5.03 12.95 -4.01
C HIS A 200 -5.49 13.66 -2.74
N TYR A 201 -6.60 14.41 -2.79
CA TYR A 201 -7.18 15.10 -1.64
C TYR A 201 -7.96 14.17 -0.68
N LEU A 202 -8.05 12.87 -0.98
CA LEU A 202 -8.64 11.82 -0.14
C LEU A 202 -7.60 10.77 0.27
N ALA A 203 -6.32 10.97 -0.06
CA ALA A 203 -5.28 9.96 0.13
C ALA A 203 -5.07 9.57 1.60
N ASP A 204 -5.22 10.53 2.52
CA ASP A 204 -5.00 10.33 3.96
C ASP A 204 -6.28 9.94 4.73
N ALA A 205 -7.41 9.74 4.03
CA ALA A 205 -8.68 9.37 4.64
C ALA A 205 -9.16 8.02 4.09
N GLU A 206 -9.91 7.27 4.87
CA GLU A 206 -10.58 6.07 4.36
C GLU A 206 -11.50 6.42 3.19
N TYR A 207 -11.28 5.75 2.07
CA TYR A 207 -12.07 5.93 0.86
C TYR A 207 -12.62 4.60 0.35
N PRO A 208 -13.71 4.09 0.96
CA PRO A 208 -14.29 2.79 0.65
C PRO A 208 -14.63 2.56 -0.83
N PRO A 209 -15.04 3.56 -1.64
CA PRO A 209 -15.26 3.32 -3.06
C PRO A 209 -14.02 2.79 -3.79
N ALA A 210 -12.82 3.23 -3.41
CA ALA A 210 -11.57 2.73 -3.98
C ALA A 210 -11.24 1.30 -3.52
N ALA A 211 -11.54 0.96 -2.27
CA ALA A 211 -11.40 -0.42 -1.78
C ALA A 211 -12.36 -1.39 -2.49
N VAL A 212 -13.60 -0.95 -2.75
CA VAL A 212 -14.56 -1.70 -3.58
C VAL A 212 -13.99 -1.97 -4.97
N ALA A 213 -13.43 -0.95 -5.64
CA ALA A 213 -12.79 -1.13 -6.93
C ALA A 213 -11.62 -2.14 -6.85
N GLY A 214 -10.79 -2.05 -5.81
CA GLY A 214 -9.70 -3.01 -5.56
C GLY A 214 -10.21 -4.45 -5.47
N LEU A 215 -11.24 -4.71 -4.66
CA LEU A 215 -11.85 -6.04 -4.53
C LEU A 215 -12.45 -6.54 -5.84
N GLU A 216 -13.12 -5.68 -6.61
CA GLU A 216 -13.70 -6.05 -7.90
C GLU A 216 -12.63 -6.45 -8.93
N TYR A 217 -11.51 -5.71 -9.00
CA TYR A 217 -10.41 -6.04 -9.90
C TYR A 217 -9.65 -7.30 -9.46
N LEU A 218 -9.40 -7.47 -8.15
CA LEU A 218 -8.82 -8.69 -7.60
C LEU A 218 -9.71 -9.91 -7.90
N GLY A 219 -11.01 -9.78 -7.63
CA GLY A 219 -12.00 -10.83 -7.89
C GLY A 219 -12.09 -11.19 -9.37
N ALA A 220 -12.16 -10.19 -10.26
CA ALA A 220 -12.20 -10.42 -11.71
C ALA A 220 -10.92 -11.14 -12.21
N THR A 221 -9.74 -10.74 -11.72
CA THR A 221 -8.46 -11.34 -12.09
C THR A 221 -8.34 -12.77 -11.59
N ALA A 222 -8.67 -13.03 -10.33
CA ALA A 222 -8.57 -14.34 -9.69
C ALA A 222 -9.81 -15.24 -9.90
N ARG A 223 -10.87 -14.71 -10.54
CA ARG A 223 -12.17 -15.38 -10.76
C ARG A 223 -12.87 -15.74 -9.44
N LEU A 224 -12.84 -14.82 -8.50
CA LEU A 224 -13.44 -14.95 -7.17
C LEU A 224 -14.61 -13.98 -7.00
N VAL A 225 -15.57 -14.34 -6.17
CA VAL A 225 -16.68 -13.47 -5.76
C VAL A 225 -16.38 -12.91 -4.38
N LEU A 226 -15.69 -11.76 -4.35
CA LEU A 226 -15.25 -11.11 -3.13
C LEU A 226 -16.37 -10.21 -2.54
N PRO A 227 -16.48 -10.09 -1.20
CA PRO A 227 -17.49 -9.28 -0.55
C PRO A 227 -17.21 -7.79 -0.75
N THR A 228 -18.26 -7.01 -1.04
CA THR A 228 -18.15 -5.55 -1.21
C THR A 228 -19.32 -4.78 -0.57
N ASP A 229 -20.33 -5.46 -0.06
CA ASP A 229 -21.59 -4.82 0.33
C ASP A 229 -21.42 -3.85 1.51
N ARG A 230 -20.63 -4.21 2.52
CA ARG A 230 -20.34 -3.38 3.68
C ARG A 230 -19.57 -2.11 3.27
N LEU A 231 -18.55 -2.27 2.45
CA LEU A 231 -17.77 -1.14 1.93
C LEU A 231 -18.60 -0.23 1.03
N ARG A 232 -19.53 -0.77 0.24
CA ARG A 232 -20.46 0.03 -0.56
C ARG A 232 -21.43 0.83 0.30
N GLU A 233 -21.89 0.27 1.42
CA GLU A 233 -22.74 0.98 2.36
C GLU A 233 -21.98 2.14 3.03
N THR A 234 -20.81 1.87 3.58
CA THR A 234 -19.93 2.88 4.19
C THR A 234 -19.53 3.94 3.15
N GLY A 235 -19.23 3.52 1.92
CA GLY A 235 -18.88 4.41 0.81
C GLY A 235 -19.94 5.45 0.50
N ARG A 236 -21.23 5.08 0.52
CA ARG A 236 -22.33 6.04 0.32
C ARG A 236 -22.38 7.13 1.39
N ASP A 237 -22.00 6.80 2.63
CA ASP A 237 -21.94 7.77 3.72
C ASP A 237 -20.76 8.73 3.55
N VAL A 238 -19.60 8.21 3.17
CA VAL A 238 -18.40 8.99 2.86
C VAL A 238 -18.65 9.92 1.67
N GLU A 239 -19.22 9.41 0.57
CA GLU A 239 -19.58 10.23 -0.61
C GLU A 239 -20.54 11.37 -0.26
N ARG A 240 -21.55 11.13 0.58
CA ARG A 240 -22.46 12.17 1.07
C ARG A 240 -21.74 13.22 1.93
N GLN A 241 -20.74 12.82 2.69
CA GLN A 241 -19.92 13.74 3.49
C GLN A 241 -19.03 14.60 2.60
N ILE A 242 -18.36 13.99 1.62
CA ILE A 242 -17.53 14.69 0.63
C ILE A 242 -18.38 15.70 -0.15
N ALA A 243 -19.55 15.30 -0.66
CA ALA A 243 -20.44 16.18 -1.39
C ALA A 243 -20.86 17.42 -0.57
N ARG A 244 -21.11 17.25 0.74
CA ARG A 244 -21.40 18.38 1.64
C ARG A 244 -20.20 19.30 1.82
N GLN A 245 -19.00 18.76 1.99
CA GLN A 245 -17.78 19.56 2.16
C GLN A 245 -17.46 20.35 0.90
N VAL A 246 -17.53 19.70 -0.26
CA VAL A 246 -17.36 20.33 -1.58
C VAL A 246 -18.41 21.44 -1.78
N GLY A 247 -19.69 21.17 -1.44
CA GLY A 247 -20.77 22.14 -1.56
C GLY A 247 -20.61 23.41 -0.70
N ASN A 248 -19.81 23.32 0.37
CA ASN A 248 -19.59 24.43 1.29
C ASN A 248 -18.42 25.36 0.92
N SER A 249 -17.62 25.04 -0.11
CA SER A 249 -16.45 25.81 -0.53
C SER A 249 -16.40 25.97 -2.04
N ALA A 250 -16.53 27.21 -2.51
CA ALA A 250 -16.42 27.53 -3.94
C ALA A 250 -15.00 27.21 -4.49
N GLU A 251 -13.97 27.33 -3.66
CA GLU A 251 -12.60 27.01 -4.04
C GLU A 251 -12.44 25.50 -4.29
N VAL A 252 -12.93 24.67 -3.36
CA VAL A 252 -12.91 23.21 -3.52
C VAL A 252 -13.74 22.77 -4.73
N GLN A 253 -14.91 23.38 -4.95
CA GLN A 253 -15.71 23.12 -6.16
C GLN A 253 -14.93 23.41 -7.44
N SER A 254 -14.19 24.51 -7.50
CA SER A 254 -13.37 24.87 -8.65
C SER A 254 -12.27 23.85 -8.92
N VAL A 255 -11.61 23.35 -7.87
CA VAL A 255 -10.59 22.30 -8.00
C VAL A 255 -11.21 21.01 -8.53
N VAL A 256 -12.32 20.54 -7.95
CA VAL A 256 -13.00 19.33 -8.39
C VAL A 256 -13.44 19.47 -9.86
N SER A 257 -14.03 20.60 -10.25
CA SER A 257 -14.46 20.84 -11.64
C SER A 257 -13.29 20.85 -12.63
N SER A 258 -12.12 21.37 -12.23
CA SER A 258 -10.92 21.31 -13.07
C SER A 258 -10.41 19.87 -13.24
N LEU A 259 -10.48 19.06 -12.19
CA LEU A 259 -10.11 17.63 -12.26
C LEU A 259 -11.11 16.84 -13.12
N GLU A 260 -12.41 17.14 -13.01
CA GLU A 260 -13.46 16.54 -13.87
C GLU A 260 -13.20 16.80 -15.34
N GLN A 261 -12.92 18.06 -15.70
CA GLN A 261 -12.62 18.42 -17.07
C GLN A 261 -11.42 17.66 -17.61
N ARG A 262 -10.32 17.60 -16.88
CA ARG A 262 -9.12 16.84 -17.27
C ARG A 262 -9.42 15.35 -17.44
N TYR A 263 -10.15 14.76 -16.48
CA TYR A 263 -10.51 13.35 -16.54
C TYR A 263 -11.33 13.04 -17.81
N ASP A 264 -12.34 13.87 -18.09
CA ASP A 264 -13.23 13.72 -19.25
C ASP A 264 -12.46 13.89 -20.58
N GLU A 265 -11.54 14.86 -20.67
CA GLU A 265 -10.65 15.05 -21.83
C GLU A 265 -9.75 13.83 -22.10
N HIS A 266 -9.22 13.19 -21.04
CA HIS A 266 -8.41 11.98 -21.16
C HIS A 266 -9.26 10.76 -21.58
N ALA A 267 -10.44 10.58 -20.99
CA ALA A 267 -11.35 9.50 -21.31
C ALA A 267 -11.79 9.57 -22.80
N ASP A 268 -12.17 10.74 -23.28
CA ASP A 268 -12.52 10.98 -24.69
C ASP A 268 -11.34 10.68 -25.65
N GLY A 269 -10.12 11.02 -25.23
CA GLY A 269 -8.91 10.72 -25.98
C GLY A 269 -8.60 9.21 -26.06
N ALA A 270 -8.84 8.47 -24.98
CA ALA A 270 -8.65 7.03 -24.93
C ALA A 270 -9.70 6.28 -25.77
N GLU A 271 -10.97 6.70 -25.71
CA GLU A 271 -12.04 6.14 -26.54
C GLU A 271 -11.79 6.38 -28.04
N ARG A 272 -11.38 7.59 -28.42
CA ARG A 272 -11.04 7.89 -29.81
C ARG A 272 -9.89 7.05 -30.33
N ARG A 273 -8.84 6.82 -29.51
CA ARG A 273 -7.74 5.91 -29.87
C ARG A 273 -8.21 4.47 -30.00
N SER A 274 -9.10 4.01 -29.11
CA SER A 274 -9.70 2.68 -29.17
C SER A 274 -10.63 2.49 -30.39
N LEU A 275 -11.39 3.51 -30.77
CA LEU A 275 -12.24 3.50 -31.96
C LEU A 275 -11.42 3.48 -33.25
N LEU A 276 -10.32 4.25 -33.31
CA LEU A 276 -9.40 4.24 -34.46
C LEU A 276 -8.71 2.86 -34.65
N VAL A 277 -8.42 2.16 -33.57
CA VAL A 277 -7.87 0.78 -33.62
C VAL A 277 -8.93 -0.22 -34.06
N LYS A 278 -10.22 0.02 -33.80
CA LYS A 278 -11.31 -0.86 -34.25
C LYS A 278 -11.77 -0.60 -35.69
N GLU A 279 -11.69 0.64 -36.16
CA GLU A 279 -12.09 1.02 -37.56
C GLU A 279 -11.03 0.68 -38.61
N ASN A 280 -9.74 0.63 -38.22
CA ASN A 280 -8.64 0.30 -39.13
C ASN A 280 -8.16 -1.14 -38.95
N SER A 281 -9.00 -2.10 -39.33
CA SER A 281 -8.53 -3.47 -39.65
C SER A 281 -7.78 -3.56 -41.01
N GLU A 282 -7.57 -2.43 -41.69
CA GLU A 282 -6.57 -2.26 -42.74
C GLU A 282 -5.35 -1.58 -42.13
N LEU A 283 -4.28 -2.33 -42.03
CA LEU A 283 -2.97 -1.94 -41.47
C LEU A 283 -2.57 -0.56 -42.03
N ALA A 284 -2.54 0.46 -41.17
CA ALA A 284 -1.85 1.70 -41.46
C ALA A 284 -0.42 1.38 -41.86
N SER A 285 0.05 1.98 -42.96
CA SER A 285 1.41 1.74 -43.44
C SER A 285 2.44 2.18 -42.40
N ALA A 286 3.60 1.53 -42.36
CA ALA A 286 4.67 1.89 -41.41
C ALA A 286 5.05 3.38 -41.47
N ASP A 287 4.85 4.02 -42.62
CA ASP A 287 5.12 5.45 -42.84
C ASP A 287 4.06 6.35 -42.20
N GLU A 288 2.78 5.95 -42.16
CA GLU A 288 1.70 6.67 -41.49
C GLU A 288 1.79 6.55 -39.96
N LEU A 289 2.22 5.37 -39.46
CA LEU A 289 2.52 5.19 -38.04
C LEU A 289 3.73 6.04 -37.61
N GLY A 290 4.78 6.06 -38.42
CA GLY A 290 5.97 6.90 -38.19
C GLY A 290 5.64 8.38 -38.12
N ALA A 291 4.85 8.88 -39.07
CA ALA A 291 4.43 10.28 -39.11
C ALA A 291 3.51 10.66 -37.92
N ALA A 292 2.63 9.74 -37.46
CA ALA A 292 1.79 9.97 -36.30
C ALA A 292 2.60 9.99 -34.98
N VAL A 293 3.62 9.13 -34.86
CA VAL A 293 4.54 9.11 -33.72
C VAL A 293 5.42 10.37 -33.71
N GLU A 294 5.95 10.79 -34.87
CA GLU A 294 6.74 12.03 -34.95
C GLU A 294 5.89 13.28 -34.66
N ALA A 295 4.65 13.33 -35.12
CA ALA A 295 3.73 14.43 -34.82
C ALA A 295 3.36 14.47 -33.33
N TYR A 296 3.20 13.33 -32.68
CA TYR A 296 2.96 13.23 -31.23
C TYR A 296 4.18 13.69 -30.43
N LEU A 297 5.38 13.23 -30.80
CA LEU A 297 6.63 13.59 -30.12
C LEU A 297 7.03 15.06 -30.35
N ALA A 298 6.58 15.67 -31.44
CA ALA A 298 6.80 17.08 -31.75
C ALA A 298 5.75 18.02 -31.14
N SER A 299 4.71 17.50 -30.48
CA SER A 299 3.70 18.32 -29.83
C SER A 299 4.19 18.80 -28.46
N PRO A 300 4.06 20.11 -28.13
CA PRO A 300 4.44 20.63 -26.81
C PRO A 300 3.70 19.96 -25.64
N GLN A 301 2.58 19.31 -25.90
CA GLN A 301 1.77 18.58 -24.93
C GLN A 301 2.42 17.28 -24.43
N ALA A 302 3.27 16.62 -25.21
CA ALA A 302 3.93 15.39 -24.82
C ALA A 302 5.02 15.61 -23.74
N GLU A 303 5.71 16.77 -23.77
CA GLU A 303 6.70 17.14 -22.76
C GLU A 303 6.04 17.67 -21.47
N GLU A 304 4.92 18.40 -21.56
CA GLU A 304 4.18 18.90 -20.41
C GLU A 304 3.41 17.77 -19.69
N GLU A 305 2.79 16.83 -20.41
CA GLU A 305 2.05 15.70 -19.81
C GLU A 305 2.97 14.74 -19.06
N SER A 306 4.19 14.49 -19.55
CA SER A 306 5.16 13.64 -18.86
C SER A 306 5.70 14.29 -17.59
N THR A 307 5.83 15.60 -17.55
CA THR A 307 6.41 16.34 -16.42
C THR A 307 5.38 16.68 -15.36
N LEU A 308 4.13 16.99 -15.75
CA LEU A 308 3.06 17.40 -14.84
C LEU A 308 2.45 16.26 -14.01
N LEU A 309 2.55 15.01 -14.47
CA LEU A 309 2.01 13.85 -13.74
C LEU A 309 2.93 13.35 -12.64
N TRP A 310 4.21 13.72 -12.66
CA TRP A 310 5.23 13.16 -11.75
C TRP A 310 6.15 14.21 -11.13
N ASP A 311 5.77 15.49 -11.19
CA ASP A 311 6.49 16.50 -10.43
C ASP A 311 6.33 16.18 -8.93
N THR A 312 7.44 15.89 -8.25
CA THR A 312 7.49 15.48 -6.84
C THR A 312 6.89 16.53 -5.89
N GLU A 313 6.79 17.78 -6.32
CA GLU A 313 6.04 18.83 -5.60
C GLU A 313 4.52 18.59 -5.63
N PHE A 314 3.99 17.89 -6.63
CA PHE A 314 2.55 17.63 -6.76
C PHE A 314 2.08 16.42 -5.94
N LEU A 315 2.99 15.47 -5.64
CA LEU A 315 2.67 14.28 -4.84
C LEU A 315 2.66 14.55 -3.34
N GLY A 316 2.91 15.80 -2.90
CA GLY A 316 2.83 16.18 -1.48
C GLY A 316 3.76 15.37 -0.56
N THR A 317 4.74 14.67 -1.10
CA THR A 317 5.77 14.01 -0.32
C THR A 317 6.76 15.05 0.18
N THR A 318 6.41 15.76 1.23
CA THR A 318 7.44 16.27 2.13
C THR A 318 8.21 15.03 2.59
N PRO A 319 9.53 14.94 2.34
CA PRO A 319 10.33 13.88 2.91
C PRO A 319 10.13 13.94 4.42
N ILE A 320 9.65 12.88 5.02
CA ILE A 320 9.73 12.72 6.47
C ILE A 320 11.23 12.64 6.72
N ASP A 321 11.79 13.72 7.26
CA ASP A 321 13.18 13.81 7.67
C ASP A 321 13.38 12.80 8.81
N TYR A 322 13.78 11.60 8.45
CA TYR A 322 14.37 10.65 9.37
C TYR A 322 15.76 11.20 9.70
N GLY A 323 15.83 12.09 10.72
CA GLY A 323 17.05 12.69 11.20
C GLY A 323 18.16 11.67 11.31
N SER A 324 19.05 11.66 10.33
CA SER A 324 20.33 11.01 10.40
C SER A 324 21.14 11.77 11.43
N GLY A 325 21.23 11.21 12.65
CA GLY A 325 22.12 11.68 13.69
C GLY A 325 23.56 11.53 13.23
N ASP A 326 24.05 12.54 12.52
CA ASP A 326 25.46 12.67 12.20
C ASP A 326 26.18 13.26 13.40
N GLY A 327 27.03 12.45 14.03
CA GLY A 327 27.95 12.81 15.09
C GLY A 327 29.07 13.71 14.57
N GLY A 328 28.78 14.96 14.36
CA GLY A 328 29.75 16.01 13.99
C GLY A 328 30.60 16.46 15.17
N ARG A 329 31.84 16.03 15.15
CA ARG A 329 32.95 16.48 15.97
C ARG A 329 33.24 17.96 15.65
N SER A 330 32.93 18.86 16.59
CA SER A 330 33.34 20.28 16.46
C SER A 330 34.72 20.48 17.06
N GLU A 331 35.65 20.90 16.22
CA GLU A 331 36.94 21.49 16.61
C GLU A 331 36.75 22.91 17.14
N GLN A 332 37.54 23.21 18.16
CA GLN A 332 37.62 24.47 18.89
C GLN A 332 38.14 25.62 18.05
N SER A 333 37.60 26.80 18.22
CA SER A 333 38.42 28.04 18.15
C SER A 333 37.96 29.03 19.20
N SER A 334 38.97 29.51 19.89
CA SER A 334 39.11 30.42 21.02
C SER A 334 38.50 31.83 20.85
N GLY A 335 38.05 32.42 21.96
CA GLY A 335 37.82 33.89 22.06
C GLY A 335 37.21 34.32 23.40
N SER A 336 38.05 34.62 24.27
CA SER A 336 38.18 35.43 25.54
C SER A 336 37.07 36.32 26.05
N ALA A 337 37.01 36.36 27.42
CA ALA A 337 36.77 37.43 28.39
C ALA A 337 35.29 37.72 28.76
N ASP A 338 34.82 37.98 29.95
CA ASP A 338 35.43 38.36 31.24
C ASP A 338 34.31 38.41 32.31
N SER A 339 34.70 38.23 33.61
CA SER A 339 34.09 38.70 34.86
C SER A 339 32.63 38.34 35.21
N GLY A 340 32.29 37.90 36.39
CA GLY A 340 32.78 38.00 37.72
C GLY A 340 31.79 37.48 38.76
N ALA A 341 32.35 36.89 39.80
CA ALA A 341 31.97 36.88 41.21
C ALA A 341 30.69 36.18 41.72
N SER A 342 30.90 35.08 42.44
CA SER A 342 30.89 34.90 43.93
C SER A 342 29.47 34.68 44.47
N ALA A 343 29.19 33.62 45.19
CA ALA A 343 29.56 33.12 46.46
C ALA A 343 28.75 31.88 46.85
N ASP A 344 29.45 30.88 47.37
CA ASP A 344 29.02 29.85 48.29
C ASP A 344 28.97 30.46 49.72
N PRO A 345 28.55 29.80 50.83
CA PRO A 345 28.36 28.36 51.13
C PRO A 345 27.29 28.02 52.21
N THR A 346 27.39 26.78 52.67
CA THR A 346 27.02 26.13 53.98
C THR A 346 25.58 25.57 54.08
N ALA A 347 25.36 24.41 54.52
CA ALA A 347 25.91 23.30 55.32
C ALA A 347 24.76 22.69 56.12
N ALA A 348 24.80 21.33 56.15
CA ALA A 348 24.47 20.41 57.25
C ALA A 348 23.04 20.33 57.81
N ASP A 349 22.43 19.15 57.95
CA ASP A 349 22.57 18.19 59.03
C ASP A 349 21.50 17.09 58.93
N ASP A 350 21.86 15.86 58.90
CA ASP A 350 21.82 14.74 59.82
C ASP A 350 20.46 14.34 60.44
N GLY A 351 20.13 13.04 60.36
CA GLY A 351 19.13 12.44 61.23
C GLY A 351 18.35 11.23 60.68
N THR A 352 18.96 10.05 60.60
CA THR A 352 18.29 8.77 60.86
C THR A 352 18.31 8.49 62.39
N PRO A 353 17.55 7.49 62.99
CA PRO A 353 17.05 6.24 62.44
C PRO A 353 15.70 5.72 63.03
N ASP A 354 15.31 4.56 62.55
CA ASP A 354 14.86 3.35 63.29
C ASP A 354 13.40 2.86 63.22
N ALA A 355 13.37 1.55 63.02
CA ALA A 355 12.47 0.50 63.51
C ALA A 355 11.18 0.10 62.77
N ASP A 356 11.28 -1.04 62.11
CA ASP A 356 10.31 -2.14 61.92
C ASP A 356 9.63 -2.55 63.27
N PRO A 357 8.43 -3.17 63.34
CA PRO A 357 8.19 -4.54 62.84
C PRO A 357 6.76 -4.85 62.34
N ARG A 358 6.69 -5.90 61.52
CA ARG A 358 5.50 -6.73 61.28
C ARG A 358 4.94 -7.34 62.59
N PRO A 359 3.63 -7.87 62.63
CA PRO A 359 3.31 -9.12 61.98
C PRO A 359 1.85 -9.36 61.53
N THR A 360 1.71 -10.35 60.60
CA THR A 360 0.72 -11.42 60.46
C THR A 360 -0.77 -11.18 60.76
N THR A 361 -1.62 -11.35 59.79
CA THR A 361 -2.50 -12.56 59.56
C THR A 361 -2.95 -12.58 58.10
#